data_86fd1dd53a4450e379498b0e5beec1d2
#
_entry.id   86fd1dd53a4450e379498b0e5beec1d2
#
_cell.length_a   1.000
_cell.length_b   1.000
_cell.length_c   1.000
_cell.angle_alpha   90.00
_cell.angle_beta   90.00
_cell.angle_gamma   90.00
#
_symmetry.space_group_name_H-M   'P 1'
#
loop_
_entity.id
_entity.type
_entity.pdbx_description
1 polymer ?
#
loop_
_entity_poly.entity_id
_entity_poly.type
_entity_poly.pdbx_seq_one_letter_code
_entity_poly.pdbx_strand_id
1 'polypeptide(L)'
;MSRGLGDVYKRQDAKTAILEQKTALGIEFGSTRIKAVLIGADNAPIASGDHEWENRYDNGVWTYTLEDIWTGLQDAYTKMAADVKEKYDITLTRVGAIGFSAMMHGYMAFDKAGNLLVPFRTWRNNITEEASEKLTDLFGFHIPQRWTIAHLYQAILNGEPHVADIDYVTTLAGYIQWKMTGERVVGVGEASGIFPIDSETNTYSVSYTHLTLP
;
A
#
# COMPACT_ATOMS: atom_id res chain seq x y z
N MET A 1 12.17 -32.81 27.72
CA MET A 1 11.13 -32.22 28.59
C MET A 1 11.22 -30.69 28.79
N SER A 2 11.98 -29.92 27.99
CA SER A 2 12.08 -28.44 28.17
C SER A 2 11.26 -27.60 27.14
N ARG A 3 10.64 -28.24 26.15
CA ARG A 3 9.85 -27.51 25.13
C ARG A 3 8.59 -26.83 25.70
N GLY A 4 7.95 -27.38 26.72
CA GLY A 4 6.71 -26.84 27.26
C GLY A 4 6.86 -25.56 28.10
N LEU A 5 7.97 -25.37 28.84
CA LEU A 5 8.18 -24.17 29.65
C LEU A 5 8.48 -22.93 28.78
N GLY A 6 9.30 -23.07 27.73
CA GLY A 6 9.58 -21.97 26.80
C GLY A 6 8.34 -21.44 26.09
N ASP A 7 7.43 -22.34 25.72
CA ASP A 7 6.17 -21.95 25.06
C ASP A 7 5.20 -21.23 26.02
N VAL A 8 5.19 -21.64 27.31
CA VAL A 8 4.38 -20.98 28.35
C VAL A 8 4.88 -19.55 28.61
N TYR A 9 6.20 -19.33 28.70
CA TYR A 9 6.76 -17.99 28.89
C TYR A 9 6.49 -17.09 27.68
N LYS A 10 6.73 -17.56 26.47
CA LYS A 10 6.43 -16.79 25.24
C LYS A 10 4.95 -16.41 25.15
N ARG A 11 4.06 -17.32 25.50
CA ARG A 11 2.63 -17.04 25.52
C ARG A 11 2.26 -16.00 26.58
N GLN A 12 2.90 -16.04 27.76
CA GLN A 12 2.70 -15.06 28.82
C GLN A 12 3.21 -13.67 28.41
N ASP A 13 4.39 -13.60 27.75
CA ASP A 13 4.98 -12.37 27.27
C ASP A 13 4.10 -11.74 26.17
N ALA A 14 3.61 -12.54 25.23
CA ALA A 14 2.67 -12.10 24.20
C ALA A 14 1.37 -11.55 24.81
N LYS A 15 0.80 -12.26 25.80
CA LYS A 15 -0.40 -11.82 26.52
C LYS A 15 -0.19 -10.47 27.22
N THR A 16 0.94 -10.30 27.87
CA THR A 16 1.33 -9.05 28.52
C THR A 16 1.49 -7.92 27.51
N ALA A 17 2.17 -8.17 26.39
CA ALA A 17 2.34 -7.18 25.34
C ALA A 17 1.01 -6.69 24.75
N ILE A 18 0.04 -7.61 24.57
CA ILE A 18 -1.30 -7.24 24.08
C ILE A 18 -2.02 -6.35 25.11
N LEU A 19 -2.04 -6.76 26.40
CA LEU A 19 -2.70 -6.01 27.46
C LEU A 19 -2.10 -4.63 27.70
N GLU A 20 -0.77 -4.52 27.58
CA GLU A 20 -0.04 -3.26 27.72
C GLU A 20 -0.01 -2.42 26.43
N GLN A 21 -0.64 -2.88 25.34
CA GLN A 21 -0.68 -2.21 24.03
C GLN A 21 0.73 -2.01 23.44
N LYS A 22 1.66 -2.89 23.74
CA LYS A 22 3.04 -2.91 23.26
C LYS A 22 3.22 -3.83 22.05
N THR A 23 2.22 -3.87 21.19
CA THR A 23 2.21 -4.67 19.97
C THR A 23 2.22 -3.78 18.75
N ALA A 24 2.73 -4.28 17.62
CA ALA A 24 2.59 -3.63 16.32
C ALA A 24 1.79 -4.53 15.38
N LEU A 25 0.92 -3.91 14.59
CA LEU A 25 0.13 -4.55 13.55
C LEU A 25 0.73 -4.21 12.19
N GLY A 26 1.22 -5.21 11.47
CA GLY A 26 1.60 -5.10 10.07
C GLY A 26 0.45 -5.53 9.17
N ILE A 27 0.10 -4.74 8.16
CA ILE A 27 -0.87 -5.10 7.14
C ILE A 27 -0.21 -5.02 5.77
N GLU A 28 -0.19 -6.15 5.05
CA GLU A 28 0.36 -6.28 3.71
C GLU A 28 -0.76 -6.46 2.69
N PHE A 29 -0.81 -5.58 1.68
CA PHE A 29 -1.66 -5.73 0.50
C PHE A 29 -0.85 -6.36 -0.63
N GLY A 30 -0.68 -7.67 -0.58
CA GLY A 30 -0.01 -8.43 -1.65
C GLY A 30 -0.89 -8.62 -2.88
N SER A 31 -0.33 -9.13 -3.97
CA SER A 31 -1.05 -9.28 -5.27
C SER A 31 -2.13 -10.37 -5.27
N THR A 32 -2.08 -11.29 -4.32
CA THR A 32 -3.03 -12.42 -4.23
C THR A 32 -3.68 -12.54 -2.86
N ARG A 33 -3.16 -11.80 -1.88
CA ARG A 33 -3.58 -11.93 -0.48
C ARG A 33 -3.32 -10.65 0.30
N ILE A 34 -4.27 -10.25 1.13
CA ILE A 34 -4.07 -9.25 2.18
C ILE A 34 -3.77 -10.00 3.46
N LYS A 35 -2.74 -9.60 4.20
CA LYS A 35 -2.35 -10.22 5.47
C LYS A 35 -2.31 -9.19 6.59
N ALA A 36 -2.79 -9.59 7.75
CA ALA A 36 -2.66 -8.85 9.00
C ALA A 36 -1.85 -9.70 10.00
N VAL A 37 -0.76 -9.17 10.53
CA VAL A 37 0.11 -9.86 11.48
C VAL A 37 0.36 -8.97 12.68
N LEU A 38 0.01 -9.48 13.86
CA LEU A 38 0.31 -8.84 15.14
C LEU A 38 1.65 -9.36 15.65
N ILE A 39 2.57 -8.49 16.02
CA ILE A 39 3.90 -8.82 16.55
C ILE A 39 4.13 -8.18 17.91
N GLY A 40 5.01 -8.80 18.71
CA GLY A 40 5.53 -8.26 19.97
C GLY A 40 6.87 -7.57 19.80
N ALA A 41 7.52 -7.27 20.94
CA ALA A 41 8.81 -6.58 20.97
C ALA A 41 9.98 -7.38 20.37
N ASP A 42 9.86 -8.70 20.32
CA ASP A 42 10.82 -9.62 19.70
C ASP A 42 10.62 -9.80 18.19
N ASN A 43 9.65 -9.07 17.60
CA ASN A 43 9.19 -9.20 16.22
C ASN A 43 8.62 -10.59 15.85
N ALA A 44 8.38 -11.45 16.83
CA ALA A 44 7.74 -12.74 16.57
C ALA A 44 6.22 -12.55 16.35
N PRO A 45 5.63 -13.28 15.38
CA PRO A 45 4.18 -13.27 15.18
C PRO A 45 3.42 -13.79 16.41
N ILE A 46 2.49 -12.98 16.90
CA ILE A 46 1.56 -13.33 17.99
C ILE A 46 0.29 -13.94 17.41
N ALA A 47 -0.27 -13.28 16.41
CA ALA A 47 -1.49 -13.68 15.73
C ALA A 47 -1.45 -13.21 14.27
N SER A 48 -2.24 -13.88 13.43
CA SER A 48 -2.34 -13.51 12.02
C SER A 48 -3.73 -13.79 11.45
N GLY A 49 -4.06 -13.09 10.39
CA GLY A 49 -5.24 -13.34 9.57
C GLY A 49 -4.95 -12.91 8.13
N ASP A 50 -5.69 -13.50 7.20
CA ASP A 50 -5.50 -13.19 5.79
C ASP A 50 -6.82 -13.25 5.01
N HIS A 51 -6.81 -12.57 3.86
CA HIS A 51 -7.89 -12.54 2.89
C HIS A 51 -7.34 -12.78 1.50
N GLU A 52 -7.85 -13.77 0.79
CA GLU A 52 -7.52 -14.01 -0.61
C GLU A 52 -8.32 -13.07 -1.50
N TRP A 53 -7.67 -12.45 -2.46
CA TRP A 53 -8.27 -11.59 -3.46
C TRP A 53 -7.60 -11.74 -4.82
N GLU A 54 -8.27 -11.26 -5.87
CA GLU A 54 -7.76 -11.40 -7.23
C GLU A 54 -7.69 -10.06 -7.95
N ASN A 55 -6.63 -9.88 -8.73
CA ASN A 55 -6.52 -8.78 -9.69
C ASN A 55 -7.46 -9.06 -10.87
N ARG A 56 -8.41 -8.18 -11.11
CA ARG A 56 -9.40 -8.31 -12.18
C ARG A 56 -8.94 -7.59 -13.42
N TYR A 57 -9.24 -8.17 -14.58
CA TYR A 57 -9.07 -7.47 -15.85
C TYR A 57 -10.44 -6.95 -16.30
N ASP A 58 -10.61 -5.64 -16.20
CA ASP A 58 -11.86 -4.98 -16.54
C ASP A 58 -11.62 -3.81 -17.50
N ASN A 59 -12.36 -3.80 -18.61
CA ASN A 59 -12.27 -2.77 -19.65
C ASN A 59 -10.83 -2.44 -20.11
N GLY A 60 -9.98 -3.44 -20.24
CA GLY A 60 -8.59 -3.27 -20.67
C GLY A 60 -7.60 -2.93 -19.54
N VAL A 61 -8.04 -2.91 -18.29
CA VAL A 61 -7.24 -2.51 -17.13
C VAL A 61 -7.21 -3.61 -16.07
N TRP A 62 -6.01 -3.96 -15.59
CA TRP A 62 -5.83 -4.77 -14.40
C TRP A 62 -6.05 -3.91 -13.16
N THR A 63 -7.04 -4.26 -12.34
CA THR A 63 -7.52 -3.44 -11.23
C THR A 63 -7.94 -4.25 -10.01
N TYR A 64 -8.08 -3.57 -8.86
CA TYR A 64 -8.87 -3.94 -7.70
C TYR A 64 -9.84 -2.79 -7.42
N THR A 65 -11.05 -3.09 -6.95
CA THR A 65 -11.98 -2.04 -6.53
C THR A 65 -11.63 -1.51 -5.15
N LEU A 66 -12.08 -0.30 -4.82
CA LEU A 66 -11.96 0.22 -3.47
C LEU A 66 -12.69 -0.65 -2.44
N GLU A 67 -13.81 -1.26 -2.84
CA GLU A 67 -14.56 -2.19 -2.01
C GLU A 67 -13.75 -3.45 -1.70
N ASP A 68 -13.08 -4.05 -2.68
CA ASP A 68 -12.20 -5.21 -2.47
C ASP A 68 -11.08 -4.89 -1.46
N ILE A 69 -10.48 -3.70 -1.57
CA ILE A 69 -9.40 -3.24 -0.69
C ILE A 69 -9.89 -3.19 0.77
N TRP A 70 -11.03 -2.54 1.02
CA TRP A 70 -11.55 -2.37 2.38
C TRP A 70 -12.15 -3.64 2.95
N THR A 71 -12.87 -4.41 2.15
CA THR A 71 -13.42 -5.71 2.56
C THR A 71 -12.29 -6.67 2.93
N GLY A 72 -11.26 -6.74 2.09
CA GLY A 72 -10.13 -7.62 2.35
C GLY A 72 -9.32 -7.21 3.58
N LEU A 73 -9.12 -5.89 3.81
CA LEU A 73 -8.48 -5.39 5.03
C LEU A 73 -9.28 -5.77 6.27
N GLN A 74 -10.60 -5.54 6.25
CA GLN A 74 -11.48 -5.84 7.38
C GLN A 74 -11.53 -7.33 7.69
N ASP A 75 -11.59 -8.18 6.68
CA ASP A 75 -11.60 -9.64 6.86
C ASP A 75 -10.26 -10.14 7.43
N ALA A 76 -9.14 -9.71 6.87
CA ALA A 76 -7.82 -10.08 7.38
C ALA A 76 -7.61 -9.63 8.84
N TYR A 77 -8.03 -8.40 9.17
CA TYR A 77 -7.99 -7.90 10.55
C TYR A 77 -8.90 -8.71 11.48
N THR A 78 -10.13 -9.00 11.06
CA THR A 78 -11.11 -9.76 11.85
C THR A 78 -10.59 -11.15 12.19
N LYS A 79 -10.00 -11.84 11.22
CA LYS A 79 -9.38 -13.16 11.41
C LYS A 79 -8.19 -13.09 12.36
N MET A 80 -7.33 -12.08 12.23
CA MET A 80 -6.20 -11.86 13.15
C MET A 80 -6.69 -11.58 14.58
N ALA A 81 -7.72 -10.75 14.75
CA ALA A 81 -8.30 -10.46 16.06
C ALA A 81 -8.98 -11.69 16.68
N ALA A 82 -9.61 -12.54 15.87
CA ALA A 82 -10.16 -13.82 16.30
C ALA A 82 -9.05 -14.78 16.77
N ASP A 83 -7.93 -14.83 16.04
CA ASP A 83 -6.75 -15.63 16.42
C ASP A 83 -6.15 -15.16 17.78
N VAL A 84 -6.14 -13.83 18.04
CA VAL A 84 -5.79 -13.27 19.36
C VAL A 84 -6.76 -13.78 20.43
N LYS A 85 -8.07 -13.71 20.15
CA LYS A 85 -9.10 -14.14 21.10
C LYS A 85 -8.99 -15.64 21.42
N GLU A 86 -8.77 -16.47 20.41
CA GLU A 86 -8.63 -17.91 20.57
C GLU A 86 -7.38 -18.28 21.40
N LYS A 87 -6.22 -17.68 21.05
CA LYS A 87 -4.95 -18.02 21.69
C LYS A 87 -4.80 -17.48 23.11
N TYR A 88 -5.30 -16.26 23.36
CA TYR A 88 -4.99 -15.52 24.60
C TYR A 88 -6.22 -15.20 25.45
N ASP A 89 -7.43 -15.45 24.95
CA ASP A 89 -8.71 -15.05 25.55
C ASP A 89 -8.80 -13.52 25.80
N ILE A 90 -8.26 -12.73 24.86
CA ILE A 90 -8.30 -11.26 24.89
C ILE A 90 -9.05 -10.76 23.68
N THR A 91 -9.95 -9.80 23.87
CA THR A 91 -10.51 -9.01 22.76
C THR A 91 -9.56 -7.86 22.45
N LEU A 92 -8.96 -7.88 21.24
CA LEU A 92 -8.04 -6.84 20.81
C LEU A 92 -8.81 -5.55 20.55
N THR A 93 -8.49 -4.48 21.26
CA THR A 93 -9.14 -3.16 21.12
C THR A 93 -8.17 -2.07 20.71
N ARG A 94 -6.86 -2.26 20.94
CA ARG A 94 -5.81 -1.30 20.63
C ARG A 94 -4.49 -2.01 20.34
N VAL A 95 -3.68 -1.37 19.51
CA VAL A 95 -2.28 -1.75 19.25
C VAL A 95 -1.39 -0.52 19.45
N GLY A 96 -0.11 -0.72 19.69
CA GLY A 96 0.85 0.36 19.89
C GLY A 96 1.19 1.10 18.60
N ALA A 97 1.23 0.37 17.48
CA ALA A 97 1.51 0.92 16.16
C ALA A 97 0.84 0.10 15.06
N ILE A 98 0.60 0.75 13.91
CA ILE A 98 0.16 0.07 12.68
C ILE A 98 1.12 0.47 11.55
N GLY A 99 1.57 -0.50 10.78
CA GLY A 99 2.34 -0.29 9.56
C GLY A 99 1.66 -0.92 8.36
N PHE A 100 1.73 -0.24 7.21
CA PHE A 100 1.17 -0.74 5.96
C PHE A 100 2.27 -1.01 4.95
N SER A 101 2.15 -2.13 4.24
CA SER A 101 2.90 -2.44 3.03
C SER A 101 1.90 -2.79 1.93
N ALA A 102 2.17 -2.38 0.70
CA ALA A 102 1.31 -2.69 -0.42
C ALA A 102 2.13 -3.03 -1.65
N MET A 103 1.45 -3.59 -2.66
CA MET A 103 2.02 -3.71 -4.00
C MET A 103 2.56 -2.35 -4.43
N MET A 104 3.85 -2.31 -4.71
CA MET A 104 4.52 -1.11 -5.19
C MET A 104 3.99 -0.69 -6.57
N HIS A 105 4.06 0.59 -6.88
CA HIS A 105 3.65 1.17 -8.15
C HIS A 105 2.13 1.24 -8.36
N GLY A 106 1.73 1.55 -9.58
CA GLY A 106 0.35 1.73 -9.98
C GLY A 106 -0.12 3.18 -9.91
N TYR A 107 -1.39 3.39 -10.23
CA TYR A 107 -1.94 4.72 -10.43
C TYR A 107 -3.35 4.81 -9.84
N MET A 108 -3.50 5.65 -8.84
CA MET A 108 -4.78 6.02 -8.24
C MET A 108 -4.90 7.55 -8.28
N ALA A 109 -5.82 8.06 -9.07
CA ALA A 109 -6.06 9.49 -9.25
C ALA A 109 -7.38 9.91 -8.60
N PHE A 110 -7.33 10.96 -7.81
CA PHE A 110 -8.47 11.44 -7.02
C PHE A 110 -8.76 12.92 -7.31
N ASP A 111 -10.06 13.26 -7.27
CA ASP A 111 -10.51 14.65 -7.30
C ASP A 111 -10.37 15.34 -5.92
N LYS A 112 -10.74 16.63 -5.85
CA LYS A 112 -10.71 17.41 -4.60
C LYS A 112 -11.62 16.85 -3.51
N ALA A 113 -12.71 16.17 -3.88
CA ALA A 113 -13.63 15.54 -2.94
C ALA A 113 -13.12 14.17 -2.46
N GLY A 114 -12.03 13.64 -3.06
CA GLY A 114 -11.44 12.35 -2.72
C GLY A 114 -12.13 11.17 -3.38
N ASN A 115 -12.84 11.39 -4.48
CA ASN A 115 -13.38 10.35 -5.32
C ASN A 115 -12.31 9.83 -6.27
N LEU A 116 -12.25 8.50 -6.47
CA LEU A 116 -11.39 7.88 -7.45
C LEU A 116 -11.94 8.18 -8.85
N LEU A 117 -11.12 8.81 -9.69
CA LEU A 117 -11.53 9.30 -11.01
C LEU A 117 -11.57 8.22 -12.09
N VAL A 118 -10.68 7.24 -11.98
CA VAL A 118 -10.57 6.10 -12.90
C VAL A 118 -10.28 4.83 -12.10
N PRO A 119 -10.55 3.63 -12.64
CA PRO A 119 -10.17 2.38 -11.97
C PRO A 119 -8.69 2.38 -11.57
N PHE A 120 -8.37 1.85 -10.39
CA PHE A 120 -7.00 1.68 -9.94
C PHE A 120 -6.20 0.88 -10.97
N ARG A 121 -5.17 1.48 -11.58
CA ARG A 121 -4.29 0.81 -12.55
C ARG A 121 -3.14 0.18 -11.78
N THR A 122 -3.12 -1.14 -11.67
CA THR A 122 -2.10 -1.88 -10.90
C THR A 122 -0.79 -1.98 -11.67
N TRP A 123 0.27 -2.47 -11.00
CA TRP A 123 1.58 -2.73 -11.58
C TRP A 123 1.57 -3.71 -12.77
N ARG A 124 0.50 -4.48 -12.95
CA ARG A 124 0.34 -5.46 -14.06
C ARG A 124 0.00 -4.81 -15.39
N ASN A 125 -0.40 -3.54 -15.38
CA ASN A 125 -0.74 -2.83 -16.61
C ASN A 125 0.52 -2.47 -17.38
N ASN A 126 0.53 -2.79 -18.67
CA ASN A 126 1.56 -2.44 -19.65
C ASN A 126 1.01 -1.51 -20.75
N ILE A 127 0.10 -0.62 -20.38
CA ILE A 127 -0.62 0.30 -21.27
C ILE A 127 0.05 1.69 -21.39
N THR A 128 1.30 1.82 -20.94
CA THR A 128 2.01 3.10 -20.79
C THR A 128 3.37 3.09 -21.52
N GLU A 129 3.49 2.32 -22.60
CA GLU A 129 4.75 2.15 -23.32
C GLU A 129 5.24 3.48 -23.88
N GLU A 130 4.40 4.22 -24.61
CA GLU A 130 4.73 5.50 -25.20
C GLU A 130 5.18 6.53 -24.16
N ALA A 131 4.46 6.63 -23.04
CA ALA A 131 4.81 7.52 -21.95
C ALA A 131 6.13 7.12 -21.28
N SER A 132 6.34 5.82 -21.06
CA SER A 132 7.58 5.27 -20.50
C SER A 132 8.80 5.62 -21.33
N GLU A 133 8.72 5.45 -22.65
CA GLU A 133 9.80 5.78 -23.59
C GLU A 133 10.09 7.28 -23.59
N LYS A 134 9.07 8.11 -23.78
CA LYS A 134 9.21 9.58 -23.80
C LYS A 134 9.78 10.14 -22.50
N LEU A 135 9.32 9.64 -21.35
CA LEU A 135 9.84 10.07 -20.06
C LEU A 135 11.27 9.58 -19.81
N THR A 136 11.60 8.37 -20.27
CA THR A 136 12.97 7.84 -20.20
C THR A 136 13.94 8.74 -21.00
N ASP A 137 13.58 9.10 -22.21
CA ASP A 137 14.39 9.99 -23.05
C ASP A 137 14.51 11.40 -22.44
N LEU A 138 13.38 11.95 -21.96
CA LEU A 138 13.34 13.29 -21.36
C LEU A 138 14.21 13.41 -20.10
N PHE A 139 14.18 12.40 -19.25
CA PHE A 139 14.89 12.44 -17.98
C PHE A 139 16.30 11.85 -18.05
N GLY A 140 16.66 11.17 -19.15
CA GLY A 140 17.90 10.40 -19.22
C GLY A 140 17.99 9.31 -18.15
N PHE A 141 16.84 8.84 -17.67
CA PHE A 141 16.68 7.86 -16.60
C PHE A 141 15.53 6.92 -16.92
N HIS A 142 15.74 5.62 -16.76
CA HIS A 142 14.72 4.63 -17.11
C HIS A 142 13.45 4.76 -16.25
N ILE A 143 12.34 5.06 -16.88
CA ILE A 143 11.01 5.14 -16.26
C ILE A 143 10.21 3.89 -16.64
N PRO A 144 10.01 2.93 -15.73
CA PRO A 144 9.24 1.72 -16.01
C PRO A 144 7.76 2.03 -16.29
N GLN A 145 7.13 1.26 -17.16
CA GLN A 145 5.72 1.41 -17.52
C GLN A 145 4.76 1.37 -16.30
N ARG A 146 5.12 0.62 -15.26
CA ARG A 146 4.31 0.46 -14.04
C ARG A 146 4.35 1.65 -13.08
N TRP A 147 5.22 2.63 -13.30
CA TRP A 147 5.33 3.80 -12.42
C TRP A 147 4.13 4.73 -12.56
N THR A 148 3.78 5.39 -11.47
CA THR A 148 2.65 6.31 -11.40
C THR A 148 2.75 7.43 -12.43
N ILE A 149 3.95 8.01 -12.61
CA ILE A 149 4.19 9.08 -13.59
C ILE A 149 4.00 8.60 -15.03
N ALA A 150 4.36 7.36 -15.35
CA ALA A 150 4.12 6.79 -16.67
C ALA A 150 2.62 6.67 -16.98
N HIS A 151 1.82 6.24 -15.99
CA HIS A 151 0.36 6.19 -16.14
C HIS A 151 -0.27 7.58 -16.28
N LEU A 152 0.19 8.55 -15.48
CA LEU A 152 -0.29 9.93 -15.57
C LEU A 152 0.04 10.53 -16.94
N TYR A 153 1.28 10.39 -17.40
CA TYR A 153 1.70 10.93 -18.67
C TYR A 153 1.01 10.25 -19.84
N GLN A 154 0.78 8.94 -19.77
CA GLN A 154 -0.01 8.24 -20.80
C GLN A 154 -1.46 8.75 -20.84
N ALA A 155 -2.06 9.02 -19.69
CA ALA A 155 -3.40 9.60 -19.64
C ALA A 155 -3.45 10.99 -20.30
N ILE A 156 -2.40 11.81 -20.12
CA ILE A 156 -2.23 13.11 -20.80
C ILE A 156 -2.12 12.90 -22.30
N LEU A 157 -1.23 12.01 -22.77
CA LEU A 157 -1.05 11.71 -24.19
C LEU A 157 -2.33 11.21 -24.87
N ASN A 158 -3.11 10.43 -24.17
CA ASN A 158 -4.39 9.90 -24.64
C ASN A 158 -5.53 10.94 -24.59
N GLY A 159 -5.32 12.11 -23.98
CA GLY A 159 -6.38 13.10 -23.75
C GLY A 159 -7.49 12.58 -22.85
N GLU A 160 -7.17 11.74 -21.86
CA GLU A 160 -8.16 11.16 -20.96
C GLU A 160 -8.86 12.27 -20.12
N PRO A 161 -10.19 12.34 -20.12
CA PRO A 161 -10.92 13.48 -19.53
C PRO A 161 -10.68 13.68 -18.03
N HIS A 162 -10.39 12.61 -17.29
CA HIS A 162 -10.17 12.68 -15.85
C HIS A 162 -8.92 13.51 -15.46
N VAL A 163 -7.98 13.72 -16.41
CA VAL A 163 -6.74 14.47 -16.14
C VAL A 163 -7.04 15.89 -15.66
N ALA A 164 -8.10 16.52 -16.19
CA ALA A 164 -8.48 17.88 -15.81
C ALA A 164 -8.99 18.01 -14.36
N ASP A 165 -9.46 16.92 -13.78
CA ASP A 165 -10.08 16.89 -12.44
C ASP A 165 -9.13 16.36 -11.35
N ILE A 166 -7.89 15.98 -11.71
CA ILE A 166 -6.92 15.43 -10.76
C ILE A 166 -6.50 16.50 -9.74
N ASP A 167 -6.70 16.17 -8.46
CA ASP A 167 -6.17 16.91 -7.31
C ASP A 167 -5.04 16.15 -6.60
N TYR A 168 -5.11 14.82 -6.61
CA TYR A 168 -4.14 13.96 -5.91
C TYR A 168 -3.91 12.66 -6.64
N VAL A 169 -2.65 12.29 -6.77
CA VAL A 169 -2.23 11.00 -7.34
C VAL A 169 -1.40 10.24 -6.31
N THR A 170 -1.64 8.95 -6.17
CA THR A 170 -0.94 8.12 -5.21
C THR A 170 -0.92 6.64 -5.62
N THR A 171 -0.29 5.83 -4.81
CA THR A 171 -0.26 4.36 -4.88
C THR A 171 -1.23 3.76 -3.87
N LEU A 172 -1.36 2.43 -3.86
CA LEU A 172 -2.22 1.75 -2.90
C LEU A 172 -1.79 2.01 -1.45
N ALA A 173 -0.49 1.96 -1.14
CA ALA A 173 0.01 2.23 0.21
C ALA A 173 -0.31 3.67 0.63
N GLY A 174 -0.08 4.65 -0.24
CA GLY A 174 -0.41 6.04 0.03
C GLY A 174 -1.92 6.29 0.20
N TYR A 175 -2.76 5.60 -0.58
CA TYR A 175 -4.21 5.64 -0.42
C TYR A 175 -4.66 5.13 0.95
N ILE A 176 -4.16 3.96 1.38
CA ILE A 176 -4.50 3.39 2.70
C ILE A 176 -4.02 4.31 3.82
N GLN A 177 -2.78 4.80 3.75
CA GLN A 177 -2.22 5.74 4.71
C GLN A 177 -3.11 7.00 4.83
N TRP A 178 -3.46 7.60 3.70
CA TRP A 178 -4.34 8.77 3.69
C TRP A 178 -5.71 8.50 4.33
N LYS A 179 -6.37 7.40 3.96
CA LYS A 179 -7.70 7.08 4.51
C LYS A 179 -7.68 6.73 6.00
N MET A 180 -6.58 6.18 6.50
CA MET A 180 -6.44 5.82 7.92
C MET A 180 -6.01 6.99 8.81
N THR A 181 -5.27 7.96 8.26
CA THR A 181 -4.69 9.05 9.06
C THR A 181 -5.27 10.43 8.72
N GLY A 182 -5.87 10.59 7.55
CA GLY A 182 -6.24 11.89 6.98
C GLY A 182 -5.09 12.60 6.25
N GLU A 183 -3.84 12.09 6.36
CA GLU A 183 -2.65 12.73 5.80
C GLU A 183 -2.28 12.14 4.43
N ARG A 184 -2.10 13.02 3.43
CA ARG A 184 -1.68 12.63 2.06
C ARG A 184 -0.15 12.56 1.98
N VAL A 185 0.41 11.48 2.54
CA VAL A 185 1.85 11.25 2.61
C VAL A 185 2.18 9.84 2.10
N VAL A 186 3.40 9.68 1.62
CA VAL A 186 3.98 8.39 1.25
C VAL A 186 5.41 8.30 1.79
N GLY A 187 5.85 7.10 2.15
CA GLY A 187 7.25 6.85 2.50
C GLY A 187 8.16 7.00 1.27
N VAL A 188 9.44 7.33 1.48
CA VAL A 188 10.41 7.54 0.39
C VAL A 188 10.55 6.31 -0.52
N GLY A 189 10.48 5.11 0.06
CA GLY A 189 10.52 3.86 -0.72
C GLY A 189 9.35 3.71 -1.68
N GLU A 190 8.15 4.07 -1.26
CA GLU A 190 6.95 4.06 -2.11
C GLU A 190 6.97 5.20 -3.13
N ALA A 191 7.41 6.39 -2.70
CA ALA A 191 7.53 7.57 -3.55
C ALA A 191 8.48 7.35 -4.74
N SER A 192 9.51 6.50 -4.58
CA SER A 192 10.44 6.14 -5.66
C SER A 192 9.79 5.37 -6.81
N GLY A 193 8.62 4.79 -6.62
CA GLY A 193 7.79 4.18 -7.66
C GLY A 193 6.74 5.13 -8.25
N ILE A 194 6.61 6.34 -7.71
CA ILE A 194 5.74 7.39 -8.23
C ILE A 194 6.51 8.25 -9.24
N PHE A 195 7.67 8.78 -8.80
CA PHE A 195 8.52 9.69 -9.55
C PHE A 195 9.97 9.53 -9.09
N PRO A 196 10.99 9.89 -9.91
CA PRO A 196 12.39 9.78 -9.50
C PRO A 196 12.72 10.52 -8.20
N ILE A 197 13.38 9.82 -7.29
CA ILE A 197 13.85 10.33 -5.99
C ILE A 197 15.35 10.60 -6.08
N ASP A 198 15.76 11.75 -5.57
CA ASP A 198 17.16 12.05 -5.29
C ASP A 198 17.59 11.30 -4.02
N SER A 199 18.59 10.43 -4.15
CA SER A 199 19.04 9.56 -3.07
C SER A 199 19.81 10.28 -1.96
N GLU A 200 20.32 11.50 -2.21
CA GLU A 200 21.03 12.29 -1.20
C GLU A 200 20.04 13.07 -0.33
N THR A 201 19.02 13.65 -0.95
CA THR A 201 18.04 14.49 -0.25
C THR A 201 16.81 13.70 0.22
N ASN A 202 16.58 12.49 -0.30
CA ASN A 202 15.37 11.68 -0.09
C ASN A 202 14.08 12.42 -0.46
N THR A 203 14.17 13.33 -1.44
CA THR A 203 13.03 14.07 -1.99
C THR A 203 12.91 13.81 -3.49
N TYR A 204 11.82 14.25 -4.10
CA TYR A 204 11.70 14.22 -5.56
C TYR A 204 12.82 15.04 -6.20
N SER A 205 13.43 14.51 -7.26
CA SER A 205 14.54 15.17 -7.95
C SER A 205 14.09 16.49 -8.55
N VAL A 206 14.66 17.61 -8.04
CA VAL A 206 14.30 18.97 -8.46
C VAL A 206 14.61 19.21 -9.93
N SER A 207 15.66 18.60 -10.47
CA SER A 207 16.04 18.70 -11.89
C SER A 207 14.95 18.17 -12.83
N TYR A 208 14.10 17.23 -12.36
CA TYR A 208 12.99 16.70 -13.15
C TYR A 208 11.66 17.40 -12.89
N THR A 209 11.44 17.93 -11.68
CA THR A 209 10.18 18.61 -11.32
C THR A 209 9.96 19.91 -12.06
N HIS A 210 11.03 20.51 -12.62
CA HIS A 210 10.95 21.73 -13.45
C HIS A 210 10.72 21.43 -14.94
N LEU A 211 10.77 20.17 -15.36
CA LEU A 211 10.39 19.77 -16.69
C LEU A 211 8.87 19.81 -16.77
N THR A 212 8.33 20.86 -17.36
CA THR A 212 6.88 20.92 -17.63
C THR A 212 6.52 19.80 -18.59
N LEU A 213 5.64 18.92 -18.13
CA LEU A 213 4.98 17.98 -19.02
C LEU A 213 4.17 18.82 -20.03
N PRO A 214 4.23 18.52 -21.32
CA PRO A 214 3.54 19.26 -22.38
C PRO A 214 2.03 19.22 -22.20
#